data_fbb71cc18bbd43a94d1446c391410023
#
_entry.id   fbb71cc18bbd43a94d1446c391410023
#
_cell.length_a   1.000
_cell.length_b   1.000
_cell.length_c   1.000
_cell.angle_alpha   90.00
_cell.angle_beta   90.00
_cell.angle_gamma   90.00
#
_symmetry.space_group_name_H-M   'P 1'
#
loop_
_entity.id
_entity.type
_entity.pdbx_description
1 polymer ?
#
loop_
_entity_poly.entity_id
_entity_poly.type
_entity_poly.pdbx_seq_one_letter_code
_entity_poly.pdbx_strand_id
1 'polypeptide(L)'
;YGNELARRFGRRQTVSLIMIVSASFGCLAGFSAAMPFWIAVVMLVMYSALSAADSASITAGTVKHAVPELYGATMTVHSFIGFGGGFLGPLAFGFILDNAGGKESIESWGMAFGLIALTSLIGPIILRIMLKDVPQQPSAD
;
A
#
# COMPACT_ATOMS: atom_id res chain seq x y z
N TYR A 1 -6.38 4.54 13.41
CA TYR A 1 -5.60 5.79 13.31
C TYR A 1 -5.61 6.35 11.88
N GLY A 2 -5.38 5.55 10.81
CA GLY A 2 -5.36 6.01 9.42
C GLY A 2 -6.66 6.69 8.96
N ASN A 3 -7.81 6.19 9.37
CA ASN A 3 -9.11 6.79 9.02
C ASN A 3 -9.35 8.13 9.75
N GLU A 4 -8.86 8.30 10.98
CA GLU A 4 -8.95 9.57 11.73
C GLU A 4 -8.04 10.65 11.09
N LEU A 5 -6.82 10.28 10.68
CA LEU A 5 -5.95 11.18 9.92
C LEU A 5 -6.62 11.60 8.59
N ALA A 6 -7.25 10.67 7.89
CA ALA A 6 -7.95 10.93 6.64
C ALA A 6 -9.14 11.89 6.80
N ARG A 7 -9.79 11.91 7.96
CA ARG A 7 -10.85 12.88 8.28
C ARG A 7 -10.31 14.29 8.48
N ARG A 8 -9.14 14.44 9.16
CA ARG A 8 -8.56 15.76 9.52
C ARG A 8 -7.82 16.44 8.36
N PHE A 9 -7.05 15.67 7.59
CA PHE A 9 -6.16 16.22 6.54
C PHE A 9 -6.66 16.00 5.11
N GLY A 10 -7.84 15.42 4.97
CA GLY A 10 -8.38 15.02 3.67
C GLY A 10 -7.88 13.63 3.25
N ARG A 11 -8.84 12.77 2.88
CA ARG A 11 -8.57 11.35 2.57
C ARG A 11 -7.51 11.16 1.48
N ARG A 12 -7.58 11.95 0.42
CA ARG A 12 -6.65 11.86 -0.70
C ARG A 12 -5.19 12.11 -0.29
N GLN A 13 -4.96 13.19 0.47
CA GLN A 13 -3.62 13.55 0.92
C GLN A 13 -3.07 12.53 1.90
N THR A 14 -3.89 12.10 2.85
CA THR A 14 -3.52 11.11 3.87
C THR A 14 -3.18 9.77 3.25
N VAL A 15 -4.02 9.24 2.35
CA VAL A 15 -3.77 7.97 1.66
C VAL A 15 -2.49 8.06 0.83
N SER A 16 -2.33 9.13 0.04
CA SER A 16 -1.10 9.31 -0.75
C SER A 16 0.15 9.40 0.12
N LEU A 17 0.07 10.09 1.25
CA LEU A 17 1.21 10.19 2.19
C LEU A 17 1.54 8.83 2.80
N ILE A 18 0.54 8.09 3.28
CA ILE A 18 0.74 6.75 3.85
C ILE A 18 1.37 5.82 2.80
N MET A 19 0.90 5.83 1.55
CA MET A 19 1.46 5.02 0.47
C MET A 19 2.93 5.36 0.18
N ILE A 20 3.27 6.65 0.13
CA ILE A 20 4.66 7.10 -0.09
C ILE A 20 5.56 6.68 1.08
N VAL A 21 5.10 6.89 2.31
CA VAL A 21 5.85 6.49 3.51
C VAL A 21 6.00 4.98 3.56
N SER A 22 4.94 4.22 3.29
CA SER A 22 4.98 2.75 3.21
C SER A 22 5.97 2.27 2.14
N ALA A 23 5.95 2.86 0.94
CA ALA A 23 6.90 2.54 -0.11
C ALA A 23 8.37 2.80 0.31
N SER A 24 8.62 3.91 1.00
CA SER A 24 9.95 4.24 1.52
C SER A 24 10.42 3.21 2.55
N PHE A 25 9.54 2.83 3.49
CA PHE A 25 9.84 1.76 4.46
C PHE A 25 10.00 0.39 3.79
N GLY A 26 9.23 0.10 2.73
CA GLY A 26 9.40 -1.10 1.93
C GLY A 26 10.79 -1.18 1.31
N CYS A 27 11.26 -0.11 0.67
CA CYS A 27 12.63 -0.06 0.13
C CYS A 27 13.68 -0.27 1.23
N LEU A 28 13.55 0.40 2.38
CA LEU A 28 14.49 0.24 3.50
C LEU A 28 14.45 -1.18 4.07
N ALA A 29 13.28 -1.80 4.14
CA ALA A 29 13.12 -3.18 4.60
C ALA A 29 13.88 -4.18 3.72
N GLY A 30 13.94 -3.95 2.40
CA GLY A 30 14.72 -4.79 1.49
C GLY A 30 16.21 -4.83 1.84
N PHE A 31 16.78 -3.70 2.24
CA PHE A 31 18.18 -3.62 2.65
C PHE A 31 18.42 -3.98 4.12
N SER A 32 17.37 -4.16 4.91
CA SER A 32 17.49 -4.55 6.32
C SER A 32 18.04 -5.97 6.52
N ALA A 33 18.06 -6.79 5.47
CA ALA A 33 18.71 -8.10 5.46
C ALA A 33 20.22 -8.02 5.79
N ALA A 34 20.87 -6.87 5.57
CA ALA A 34 22.25 -6.60 5.94
C ALA A 34 22.41 -6.12 7.40
N MET A 35 21.32 -5.88 8.11
CA MET A 35 21.30 -5.28 9.44
C MET A 35 21.13 -6.35 10.54
N PRO A 36 21.43 -6.03 11.82
CA PRO A 36 21.13 -6.91 12.93
C PRO A 36 19.64 -7.31 12.95
N PHE A 37 19.36 -8.56 13.29
CA PHE A 37 18.03 -9.18 13.28
C PHE A 37 16.93 -8.29 13.86
N TRP A 38 17.16 -7.65 14.99
CA TRP A 38 16.16 -6.79 15.64
C TRP A 38 15.79 -5.56 14.83
N ILE A 39 16.75 -4.98 14.10
CA ILE A 39 16.48 -3.83 13.23
C ILE A 39 15.61 -4.28 12.04
N ALA A 40 15.93 -5.42 11.43
CA ALA A 40 15.13 -5.99 10.37
C ALA A 40 13.68 -6.26 10.82
N VAL A 41 13.50 -6.86 12.01
CA VAL A 41 12.16 -7.09 12.58
C VAL A 41 11.39 -5.79 12.78
N VAL A 42 12.00 -4.76 13.35
CA VAL A 42 11.35 -3.45 13.57
C VAL A 42 10.95 -2.83 12.23
N MET A 43 11.82 -2.85 11.22
CA MET A 43 11.52 -2.32 9.88
C MET A 43 10.34 -3.05 9.23
N LEU A 44 10.29 -4.37 9.30
CA LEU A 44 9.21 -5.19 8.76
C LEU A 44 7.88 -4.95 9.49
N VAL A 45 7.91 -4.82 10.81
CA VAL A 45 6.71 -4.51 11.62
C VAL A 45 6.17 -3.12 11.26
N MET A 46 7.04 -2.12 11.15
CA MET A 46 6.65 -0.76 10.75
C MET A 46 6.07 -0.74 9.33
N TYR A 47 6.73 -1.41 8.39
CA TYR A 47 6.21 -1.57 7.02
C TYR A 47 4.83 -2.24 7.01
N SER A 48 4.65 -3.34 7.74
CA SER A 48 3.37 -4.05 7.82
C SER A 48 2.25 -3.19 8.43
N ALA A 49 2.56 -2.42 9.47
CA ALA A 49 1.61 -1.51 10.11
C ALA A 49 1.16 -0.39 9.16
N LEU A 50 2.09 0.20 8.41
CA LEU A 50 1.79 1.23 7.41
C LEU A 50 0.94 0.67 6.26
N SER A 51 1.27 -0.51 5.76
CA SER A 51 0.51 -1.20 4.71
C SER A 51 -0.91 -1.54 5.17
N ALA A 52 -1.09 -1.98 6.42
CA ALA A 52 -2.41 -2.22 6.99
C ALA A 52 -3.24 -0.93 7.12
N ALA A 53 -2.61 0.18 7.51
CA ALA A 53 -3.28 1.48 7.63
C ALA A 53 -3.74 2.00 6.26
N ASP A 54 -2.95 1.80 5.20
CA ASP A 54 -3.28 2.14 3.83
C ASP A 54 -4.49 1.33 3.35
N SER A 55 -4.46 0.02 3.46
CA SER A 55 -5.54 -0.88 3.08
C SER A 55 -6.87 -0.52 3.80
N ALA A 56 -6.83 -0.28 5.10
CA ALA A 56 -8.00 0.13 5.88
C ALA A 56 -8.58 1.46 5.38
N SER A 57 -7.73 2.42 5.03
CA SER A 57 -8.15 3.74 4.53
C SER A 57 -8.83 3.65 3.15
N ILE A 58 -8.30 2.81 2.25
CA ILE A 58 -8.87 2.56 0.92
C ILE A 58 -10.22 1.87 1.07
N THR A 59 -10.31 0.80 1.87
CA THR A 59 -11.55 0.06 2.11
C THR A 59 -12.64 0.97 2.68
N ALA A 60 -12.33 1.77 3.70
CA ALA A 60 -13.27 2.74 4.25
C ALA A 60 -13.72 3.80 3.22
N GLY A 61 -12.82 4.16 2.29
CA GLY A 61 -13.15 5.02 1.15
C GLY A 61 -14.15 4.37 0.20
N THR A 62 -13.90 3.13 -0.18
CA THR A 62 -14.77 2.36 -1.07
C THR A 62 -16.17 2.20 -0.47
N VAL A 63 -16.25 1.82 0.81
CA VAL A 63 -17.53 1.70 1.54
C VAL A 63 -18.30 3.02 1.53
N LYS A 64 -17.63 4.14 1.83
CA LYS A 64 -18.28 5.47 1.92
C LYS A 64 -18.88 5.94 0.59
N HIS A 65 -18.25 5.58 -0.54
CA HIS A 65 -18.66 6.06 -1.86
C HIS A 65 -19.43 5.02 -2.67
N ALA A 66 -19.66 3.83 -2.13
CA ALA A 66 -20.45 2.81 -2.79
C ALA A 66 -21.92 3.25 -2.88
N VAL A 67 -22.50 3.11 -4.06
CA VAL A 67 -23.95 3.34 -4.27
C VAL A 67 -24.70 2.24 -3.51
N PRO A 68 -25.73 2.58 -2.69
CA PRO A 68 -26.42 1.60 -1.83
C PRO A 68 -26.90 0.37 -2.60
N GLU A 69 -27.48 0.55 -3.79
CA GLU A 69 -28.03 -0.52 -4.63
C GLU A 69 -26.94 -1.44 -5.19
N LEU A 70 -25.70 -0.94 -5.33
CA LEU A 70 -24.55 -1.66 -5.89
C LEU A 70 -23.49 -1.97 -4.84
N TYR A 71 -23.79 -1.80 -3.56
CA TYR A 71 -22.83 -1.98 -2.47
C TYR A 71 -22.16 -3.36 -2.51
N GLY A 72 -22.93 -4.42 -2.65
CA GLY A 72 -22.42 -5.79 -2.73
C GLY A 72 -21.47 -6.00 -3.91
N ALA A 73 -21.85 -5.52 -5.10
CA ALA A 73 -21.01 -5.61 -6.29
C ALA A 73 -19.71 -4.81 -6.14
N THR A 74 -19.79 -3.60 -5.60
CA THR A 74 -18.63 -2.75 -5.34
C THR A 74 -17.65 -3.44 -4.40
N MET A 75 -18.13 -4.01 -3.29
CA MET A 75 -17.29 -4.71 -2.33
C MET A 75 -16.72 -6.01 -2.88
N THR A 76 -17.45 -6.71 -3.75
CA THR A 76 -16.95 -7.91 -4.43
C THR A 76 -15.78 -7.57 -5.35
N VAL A 77 -15.92 -6.55 -6.19
CA VAL A 77 -14.83 -6.09 -7.07
C VAL A 77 -13.62 -5.60 -6.26
N HIS A 78 -13.84 -4.81 -5.21
CA HIS A 78 -12.79 -4.36 -4.31
C HIS A 78 -12.01 -5.54 -3.69
N SER A 79 -12.74 -6.53 -3.17
CA SER A 79 -12.14 -7.72 -2.56
C SER A 79 -11.41 -8.57 -3.58
N PHE A 80 -11.99 -8.76 -4.78
CA PHE A 80 -11.36 -9.51 -5.86
C PHE A 80 -10.01 -8.91 -6.28
N ILE A 81 -9.95 -7.59 -6.44
CA ILE A 81 -8.71 -6.89 -6.77
C ILE A 81 -7.71 -7.01 -5.60
N GLY A 82 -8.17 -6.80 -4.36
CA GLY A 82 -7.32 -6.87 -3.18
C GLY A 82 -6.71 -8.26 -2.97
N PHE A 83 -7.51 -9.31 -3.04
CA PHE A 83 -7.03 -10.69 -2.91
C PHE A 83 -6.20 -11.12 -4.12
N GLY A 84 -6.54 -10.66 -5.33
CA GLY A 84 -5.73 -10.87 -6.53
C GLY A 84 -4.32 -10.30 -6.35
N GLY A 85 -4.21 -9.06 -5.85
CA GLY A 85 -2.93 -8.44 -5.50
C GLY A 85 -2.20 -9.21 -4.40
N GLY A 86 -2.93 -9.65 -3.36
CA GLY A 86 -2.39 -10.46 -2.27
C GLY A 86 -1.86 -11.83 -2.72
N PHE A 87 -2.38 -12.38 -3.80
CA PHE A 87 -1.89 -13.60 -4.43
C PHE A 87 -0.69 -13.34 -5.37
N LEU A 88 -0.81 -12.36 -6.25
CA LEU A 88 0.21 -12.05 -7.25
C LEU A 88 1.46 -11.41 -6.64
N GLY A 89 1.31 -10.63 -5.57
CA GLY A 89 2.41 -9.96 -4.90
C GLY A 89 3.52 -10.92 -4.42
N PRO A 90 3.20 -11.92 -3.58
CA PRO A 90 4.18 -12.92 -3.14
C PRO A 90 4.79 -13.73 -4.28
N LEU A 91 4.02 -14.03 -5.34
CA LEU A 91 4.55 -14.71 -6.53
C LEU A 91 5.60 -13.86 -7.25
N ALA A 92 5.30 -12.60 -7.51
CA ALA A 92 6.23 -11.67 -8.14
C ALA A 92 7.47 -11.45 -7.26
N PHE A 93 7.27 -11.33 -5.95
CA PHE A 93 8.36 -11.21 -4.97
C PHE A 93 9.29 -12.42 -5.01
N GLY A 94 8.75 -13.64 -4.93
CA GLY A 94 9.51 -14.88 -4.99
C GLY A 94 10.25 -15.02 -6.32
N PHE A 95 9.57 -14.72 -7.43
CA PHE A 95 10.18 -14.77 -8.75
C PHE A 95 11.41 -13.85 -8.88
N ILE A 96 11.32 -12.62 -8.37
CA ILE A 96 12.46 -11.69 -8.38
C ILE A 96 13.56 -12.21 -7.47
N LEU A 97 13.22 -12.65 -6.26
CA LEU A 97 14.20 -13.15 -5.31
C LEU A 97 15.01 -14.31 -5.90
N ASP A 98 14.34 -15.26 -6.57
CA ASP A 98 14.99 -16.42 -7.16
C ASP A 98 15.89 -16.07 -8.37
N ASN A 99 15.47 -15.10 -9.20
CA ASN A 99 16.19 -14.73 -10.41
C ASN A 99 17.29 -13.66 -10.17
N ALA A 100 17.24 -12.95 -9.06
CA ALA A 100 18.18 -11.87 -8.76
C ALA A 100 19.39 -12.32 -7.90
N GLY A 101 19.55 -13.63 -7.66
CA GLY A 101 20.66 -14.18 -6.89
C GLY A 101 20.25 -14.97 -5.66
N GLY A 102 18.95 -15.20 -5.48
CA GLY A 102 18.40 -16.01 -4.40
C GLY A 102 18.36 -15.30 -3.05
N LYS A 103 17.88 -16.00 -2.06
CA LYS A 103 17.67 -15.49 -0.69
C LYS A 103 18.96 -15.17 0.08
N GLU A 104 20.10 -15.61 -0.40
CA GLU A 104 21.41 -15.32 0.20
C GLU A 104 21.94 -13.93 -0.23
N SER A 105 21.40 -13.34 -1.28
CA SER A 105 21.84 -12.04 -1.81
C SER A 105 20.99 -10.89 -1.23
N ILE A 106 21.66 -9.90 -0.63
CA ILE A 106 21.03 -8.67 -0.13
C ILE A 106 20.40 -7.89 -1.29
N GLU A 107 21.06 -7.89 -2.47
CA GLU A 107 20.55 -7.19 -3.65
C GLU A 107 19.22 -7.77 -4.12
N SER A 108 19.05 -9.10 -4.04
CA SER A 108 17.77 -9.76 -4.38
C SER A 108 16.63 -9.30 -3.49
N TRP A 109 16.86 -9.17 -2.18
CA TRP A 109 15.89 -8.63 -1.25
C TRP A 109 15.57 -7.16 -1.55
N GLY A 110 16.60 -6.36 -1.82
CA GLY A 110 16.43 -4.95 -2.22
C GLY A 110 15.59 -4.81 -3.48
N MET A 111 15.83 -5.62 -4.50
CA MET A 111 15.05 -5.62 -5.74
C MET A 111 13.61 -6.09 -5.54
N ALA A 112 13.39 -7.16 -4.77
CA ALA A 112 12.06 -7.69 -4.51
C ALA A 112 11.19 -6.69 -3.73
N PHE A 113 11.72 -6.09 -2.66
CA PHE A 113 11.02 -5.03 -1.93
C PHE A 113 10.89 -3.73 -2.74
N GLY A 114 11.89 -3.41 -3.58
CA GLY A 114 11.85 -2.27 -4.49
C GLY A 114 10.68 -2.36 -5.48
N LEU A 115 10.39 -3.55 -6.03
CA LEU A 115 9.22 -3.75 -6.89
C LEU A 115 7.92 -3.46 -6.15
N ILE A 116 7.75 -3.99 -4.93
CA ILE A 116 6.56 -3.72 -4.11
C ILE A 116 6.43 -2.21 -3.83
N ALA A 117 7.53 -1.57 -3.49
CA ALA A 117 7.55 -0.12 -3.26
C ALA A 117 7.14 0.67 -4.51
N LEU A 118 7.64 0.29 -5.69
CA LEU A 118 7.26 0.92 -6.97
C LEU A 118 5.77 0.73 -7.28
N THR A 119 5.23 -0.47 -7.06
CA THR A 119 3.79 -0.72 -7.25
C THR A 119 2.93 0.10 -6.30
N SER A 120 3.36 0.29 -5.06
CA SER A 120 2.67 1.16 -4.09
C SER A 120 2.63 2.62 -4.51
N LEU A 121 3.63 3.11 -5.25
CA LEU A 121 3.66 4.49 -5.78
C LEU A 121 2.67 4.73 -6.94
N ILE A 122 2.17 3.67 -7.58
CA ILE A 122 1.14 3.78 -8.62
C ILE A 122 -0.15 4.37 -8.02
N GLY A 123 -0.50 4.02 -6.80
CA GLY A 123 -1.71 4.50 -6.12
C GLY A 123 -1.80 6.02 -6.02
N PRO A 124 -0.82 6.73 -5.45
CA PRO A 124 -0.80 8.20 -5.42
C PRO A 124 -0.87 8.85 -6.79
N ILE A 125 -0.24 8.24 -7.81
CA ILE A 125 -0.27 8.74 -9.19
C ILE A 125 -1.70 8.65 -9.75
N ILE A 126 -2.35 7.49 -9.61
CA ILE A 126 -3.74 7.29 -10.04
C ILE A 126 -4.67 8.26 -9.32
N LEU A 127 -4.53 8.40 -7.99
CA LEU A 127 -5.32 9.34 -7.20
C LEU A 127 -5.14 10.80 -7.67
N ARG A 128 -3.93 11.18 -8.08
CA ARG A 128 -3.67 12.51 -8.64
C ARG A 128 -4.36 12.72 -9.99
N ILE A 129 -4.32 11.73 -10.85
CA ILE A 129 -4.87 11.84 -12.22
C ILE A 129 -6.40 11.81 -12.18
N MET A 130 -6.97 10.81 -11.49
CA MET A 130 -8.43 10.58 -11.54
C MET A 130 -9.24 11.58 -10.70
N LEU A 131 -8.66 12.15 -9.64
CA LEU A 131 -9.39 13.08 -8.78
C LEU A 131 -9.01 14.55 -9.00
N LYS A 132 -8.36 14.86 -10.12
CA LYS A 132 -7.97 16.23 -10.45
C LYS A 132 -9.19 17.14 -10.64
N ASP A 133 -10.29 16.59 -11.12
CA ASP A 133 -11.49 17.31 -11.52
C ASP A 133 -12.70 17.09 -10.57
N VAL A 134 -12.52 16.37 -9.45
CA VAL A 134 -13.60 16.16 -8.50
C VAL A 134 -13.56 17.27 -7.44
N PRO A 135 -14.58 18.16 -7.36
CA PRO A 135 -14.67 19.15 -6.30
C PRO A 135 -14.67 18.47 -4.94
N GLN A 136 -13.82 18.93 -4.05
CA GLN A 136 -13.82 18.44 -2.67
C GLN A 136 -15.14 18.85 -2.03
N GLN A 137 -16.02 17.92 -1.72
CA GLN A 137 -17.19 18.22 -0.89
C GLN A 137 -16.71 18.73 0.47
N PRO A 138 -17.23 19.89 0.94
CA PRO A 138 -16.94 20.34 2.28
C PRO A 138 -17.31 19.24 3.27
N SER A 139 -16.44 19.01 4.26
CA SER A 139 -16.76 18.15 5.41
C SER A 139 -18.08 18.64 6.00
N ALA A 140 -19.12 17.80 5.92
CA ALA A 140 -20.31 18.02 6.72
C ALA A 140 -19.88 17.87 8.20
N ASP A 141 -19.85 18.98 8.90
CA ASP A 141 -19.62 19.06 10.34
C ASP A 141 -20.74 18.33 11.10
#